data_1ef9d40c3f359225f2d015079ee7f5af
#
_entry.id   1ef9d40c3f359225f2d015079ee7f5af
#
_cell.length_a   1.000
_cell.length_b   1.000
_cell.length_c   1.000
_cell.angle_alpha   90.00
_cell.angle_beta   90.00
_cell.angle_gamma   90.00
#
_symmetry.space_group_name_H-M   'P 1'
#
loop_
_entity.id
_entity.type
_entity.pdbx_description
1 polymer ?
#
loop_
_entity_poly.entity_id
_entity_poly.type
_entity_poly.pdbx_seq_one_letter_code
_entity_poly.pdbx_strand_id
1 'polypeptide(L)'
;MEKLRIGVVRGGISSEREVSLRSGEGIINELNKEKYDVKDIILNNKKDIFSALEDLDFVFLGLHGKFGEDGRIQAVLESMDIPYTGCGVLSSALCMDKDITKQIIKNYDIRTAKWLTVRAGEDYDYDKIVKYLGGKIIAKPNSGG
;
A
#
# COMPACT_ATOMS: atom_id res chain seq x y z
N MET A 1 -7.97 -30.44 13.99
CA MET A 1 -7.35 -29.83 12.78
C MET A 1 -6.27 -28.89 13.23
N GLU A 2 -5.16 -28.92 12.56
CA GLU A 2 -4.10 -27.95 12.80
C GLU A 2 -4.59 -26.54 12.45
N LYS A 3 -4.24 -25.53 13.26
CA LYS A 3 -4.63 -24.15 13.00
C LYS A 3 -3.80 -23.58 11.85
N LEU A 4 -4.43 -22.77 10.99
CA LEU A 4 -3.68 -21.99 9.99
C LEU A 4 -2.82 -20.92 10.68
N ARG A 5 -1.54 -20.87 10.31
CA ARG A 5 -0.57 -19.89 10.81
C ARG A 5 -0.70 -18.60 10.00
N ILE A 6 -1.28 -17.59 10.62
CA ILE A 6 -1.56 -16.32 9.97
C ILE A 6 -0.62 -15.24 10.51
N GLY A 7 0.18 -14.64 9.65
CA GLY A 7 0.94 -13.43 9.97
C GLY A 7 0.11 -12.17 9.77
N VAL A 8 0.07 -11.28 10.75
CA VAL A 8 -0.45 -9.92 10.57
C VAL A 8 0.73 -8.97 10.52
N VAL A 9 1.06 -8.48 9.31
CA VAL A 9 2.19 -7.58 9.10
C VAL A 9 1.73 -6.14 9.24
N ARG A 10 2.29 -5.42 10.22
CA ARG A 10 1.94 -4.04 10.55
C ARG A 10 3.16 -3.17 10.88
N GLY A 11 2.98 -1.88 11.07
CA GLY A 11 4.06 -0.91 11.29
C GLY A 11 4.63 -0.39 9.98
N GLY A 12 5.79 -0.86 9.57
CA GLY A 12 6.44 -0.42 8.34
C GLY A 12 7.27 0.85 8.50
N ILE A 13 7.74 1.38 7.37
CA ILE A 13 8.73 2.48 7.29
C ILE A 13 8.14 3.77 6.70
N SER A 14 6.83 3.79 6.39
CA SER A 14 6.16 4.96 5.85
C SER A 14 5.79 5.96 6.95
N SER A 15 5.38 7.16 6.55
CA SER A 15 4.81 8.16 7.46
C SER A 15 3.48 7.71 8.10
N GLU A 16 2.87 6.63 7.58
CA GLU A 16 1.61 6.06 8.06
C GLU A 16 1.81 4.91 9.05
N ARG A 17 3.01 4.75 9.60
CA ARG A 17 3.36 3.69 10.55
C ARG A 17 2.36 3.55 11.70
N GLU A 18 1.98 4.66 12.34
CA GLU A 18 1.06 4.64 13.48
C GLU A 18 -0.36 4.18 13.09
N VAL A 19 -0.79 4.53 11.87
CA VAL A 19 -2.06 4.05 11.31
C VAL A 19 -1.98 2.55 11.08
N SER A 20 -0.88 2.08 10.51
CA SER A 20 -0.62 0.66 10.26
C SER A 20 -0.59 -0.18 11.55
N LEU A 21 0.03 0.31 12.60
CA LEU A 21 0.06 -0.36 13.90
C LEU A 21 -1.35 -0.56 14.44
N ARG A 22 -2.20 0.47 14.38
CA ARG A 22 -3.61 0.39 14.82
C ARG A 22 -4.46 -0.52 13.94
N SER A 23 -4.29 -0.45 12.61
CA SER A 23 -5.01 -1.33 11.68
C SER A 23 -4.69 -2.80 11.94
N GLY A 24 -3.42 -3.13 12.10
CA GLY A 24 -3.00 -4.50 12.40
C GLY A 24 -3.46 -4.99 13.77
N GLU A 25 -3.49 -4.13 14.77
CA GLU A 25 -4.04 -4.47 16.08
C GLU A 25 -5.54 -4.80 16.00
N GLY A 26 -6.31 -4.02 15.25
CA GLY A 26 -7.71 -4.32 15.00
C GLY A 26 -7.90 -5.68 14.32
N ILE A 27 -7.10 -5.99 13.29
CA ILE A 27 -7.13 -7.30 12.61
C ILE A 27 -6.82 -8.44 13.61
N ILE A 28 -5.77 -8.32 14.41
CA ILE A 28 -5.37 -9.33 15.39
C ILE A 28 -6.47 -9.60 16.41
N ASN A 29 -7.16 -8.57 16.85
CA ASN A 29 -8.23 -8.69 17.85
C ASN A 29 -9.48 -9.39 17.31
N GLU A 30 -9.80 -9.20 16.02
CA GLU A 30 -11.00 -9.78 15.37
C GLU A 30 -10.75 -11.19 14.81
N LEU A 31 -9.50 -11.61 14.63
CA LEU A 31 -9.21 -12.95 14.13
C LEU A 31 -9.58 -14.04 15.15
N ASN A 32 -10.31 -15.06 14.67
CA ASN A 32 -10.74 -16.20 15.49
C ASN A 32 -9.56 -17.08 15.90
N LYS A 33 -9.15 -16.96 17.16
CA LYS A 33 -8.01 -17.68 17.75
C LYS A 33 -8.23 -19.19 17.97
N GLU A 34 -9.47 -19.66 17.81
CA GLU A 34 -9.75 -21.11 17.80
C GLU A 34 -9.37 -21.74 16.46
N LYS A 35 -9.48 -20.98 15.37
CA LYS A 35 -9.18 -21.43 14.00
C LYS A 35 -7.76 -21.10 13.55
N TYR A 36 -7.19 -19.99 14.03
CA TYR A 36 -5.96 -19.42 13.55
C TYR A 36 -4.90 -19.33 14.64
N ASP A 37 -3.67 -19.67 14.29
CA ASP A 37 -2.48 -19.30 15.05
C ASP A 37 -1.96 -17.98 14.50
N VAL A 38 -2.14 -16.90 15.27
CA VAL A 38 -1.93 -15.52 14.80
C VAL A 38 -0.58 -15.01 15.28
N LYS A 39 0.31 -14.75 14.33
CA LYS A 39 1.63 -14.14 14.56
C LYS A 39 1.56 -12.63 14.29
N ASP A 40 1.81 -11.81 15.32
CA ASP A 40 1.94 -10.35 15.20
C ASP A 40 3.33 -9.99 14.68
N ILE A 41 3.41 -9.39 13.50
CA ILE A 41 4.67 -9.05 12.83
C ILE A 41 4.78 -7.54 12.68
N ILE A 42 5.50 -6.91 13.63
CA ILE A 42 5.79 -5.48 13.59
C ILE A 42 7.04 -5.24 12.75
N LEU A 43 6.86 -4.75 11.53
CA LEU A 43 7.95 -4.44 10.63
C LEU A 43 8.62 -3.12 11.03
N ASN A 44 9.85 -3.18 11.53
CA ASN A 44 10.66 -2.02 11.89
C ASN A 44 11.64 -1.63 10.79
N ASN A 45 12.12 -2.61 10.03
CA ASN A 45 12.97 -2.39 8.87
C ASN A 45 12.70 -3.46 7.80
N LYS A 46 13.11 -3.18 6.54
CA LYS A 46 12.84 -4.09 5.42
C LYS A 46 13.67 -5.37 5.45
N LYS A 47 14.80 -5.39 6.14
CA LYS A 47 15.75 -6.50 6.11
C LYS A 47 15.20 -7.73 6.84
N ASP A 48 14.34 -7.50 7.83
CA ASP A 48 13.83 -8.56 8.69
C ASP A 48 12.60 -9.26 8.10
N ILE A 49 12.10 -8.80 6.92
CA ILE A 49 10.83 -9.28 6.40
C ILE A 49 10.85 -10.76 6.04
N PHE A 50 11.92 -11.25 5.42
CA PHE A 50 11.98 -12.65 4.99
C PHE A 50 11.91 -13.61 6.18
N SER A 51 12.74 -13.40 7.21
CA SER A 51 12.73 -14.24 8.41
C SER A 51 11.44 -14.10 9.24
N ALA A 52 10.79 -12.94 9.17
CA ALA A 52 9.52 -12.72 9.87
C ALA A 52 8.34 -13.48 9.23
N LEU A 53 8.43 -13.76 7.92
CA LEU A 53 7.39 -14.44 7.14
C LEU A 53 7.56 -15.97 7.07
N GLU A 54 8.65 -16.52 7.61
CA GLU A 54 8.87 -17.96 7.63
C GLU A 54 7.73 -18.70 8.36
N ASP A 55 7.39 -19.87 7.84
CA ASP A 55 6.37 -20.77 8.41
C ASP A 55 4.94 -20.22 8.49
N LEU A 56 4.56 -19.31 7.62
CA LEU A 56 3.20 -18.78 7.52
C LEU A 56 2.42 -19.44 6.40
N ASP A 57 1.14 -19.69 6.63
CA ASP A 57 0.21 -20.21 5.65
C ASP A 57 -0.55 -19.07 4.93
N PHE A 58 -0.62 -17.90 5.56
CA PHE A 58 -1.32 -16.72 5.03
C PHE A 58 -0.85 -15.42 5.71
N VAL A 59 -0.93 -14.29 5.00
CA VAL A 59 -0.58 -12.97 5.54
C VAL A 59 -1.71 -11.96 5.38
N PHE A 60 -2.09 -11.33 6.49
CA PHE A 60 -2.85 -10.08 6.48
C PHE A 60 -1.90 -8.90 6.41
N LEU A 61 -2.01 -8.09 5.35
CA LEU A 61 -1.26 -6.86 5.18
C LEU A 61 -1.99 -5.70 5.86
N GLY A 62 -1.55 -5.33 7.05
CA GLY A 62 -1.98 -4.12 7.77
C GLY A 62 -1.04 -2.94 7.55
N LEU A 63 -0.11 -3.02 6.58
CA LEU A 63 0.80 -1.95 6.22
C LEU A 63 0.09 -0.87 5.40
N HIS A 64 0.53 0.38 5.54
CA HIS A 64 0.06 1.51 4.76
C HIS A 64 1.21 2.27 4.09
N GLY A 65 0.90 2.87 2.93
CA GLY A 65 1.82 3.70 2.17
C GLY A 65 3.01 2.96 1.60
N LYS A 66 4.15 3.63 1.58
CA LYS A 66 5.37 3.13 0.93
C LYS A 66 5.83 1.79 1.51
N PHE A 67 6.19 0.85 0.66
CA PHE A 67 6.52 -0.55 0.90
C PHE A 67 5.29 -1.44 1.15
N GLY A 68 4.27 -0.96 1.85
CA GLY A 68 3.07 -1.74 2.17
C GLY A 68 2.07 -1.86 1.01
N GLU A 69 1.92 -0.78 0.23
CA GLU A 69 0.89 -0.67 -0.81
C GLU A 69 1.46 -0.47 -2.22
N ASP A 70 2.78 -0.48 -2.39
CA ASP A 70 3.46 -0.15 -3.65
C ASP A 70 3.97 -1.36 -4.45
N GLY A 71 3.50 -2.56 -4.12
CA GLY A 71 3.85 -3.80 -4.80
C GLY A 71 5.08 -4.51 -4.23
N ARG A 72 5.87 -3.89 -3.36
CA ARG A 72 7.13 -4.47 -2.88
C ARG A 72 6.95 -5.61 -1.89
N ILE A 73 6.10 -5.42 -0.87
CA ILE A 73 5.79 -6.50 0.07
C ILE A 73 5.01 -7.62 -0.62
N GLN A 74 4.14 -7.28 -1.58
CA GLN A 74 3.42 -8.23 -2.40
C GLN A 74 4.39 -9.11 -3.20
N ALA A 75 5.42 -8.51 -3.82
CA ALA A 75 6.45 -9.25 -4.55
C ALA A 75 7.25 -10.19 -3.65
N VAL A 76 7.55 -9.80 -2.42
CA VAL A 76 8.20 -10.68 -1.42
C VAL A 76 7.31 -11.88 -1.13
N LEU A 77 6.03 -11.65 -0.83
CA LEU A 77 5.07 -12.72 -0.49
C LEU A 77 4.82 -13.67 -1.68
N GLU A 78 4.69 -13.13 -2.90
CA GLU A 78 4.58 -13.95 -4.11
C GLU A 78 5.84 -14.79 -4.35
N SER A 79 7.03 -14.24 -4.09
CA SER A 79 8.30 -14.99 -4.22
C SER A 79 8.47 -16.09 -3.16
N MET A 80 7.72 -16.04 -2.08
CA MET A 80 7.70 -17.04 -1.01
C MET A 80 6.48 -17.97 -1.10
N ASP A 81 5.66 -17.85 -2.15
CA ASP A 81 4.41 -18.60 -2.34
C ASP A 81 3.43 -18.45 -1.16
N ILE A 82 3.45 -17.31 -0.47
CA ILE A 82 2.56 -17.03 0.67
C ILE A 82 1.36 -16.20 0.21
N PRO A 83 0.13 -16.72 0.30
CA PRO A 83 -1.09 -15.97 0.02
C PRO A 83 -1.26 -14.80 0.99
N TYR A 84 -1.85 -13.68 0.51
CA TYR A 84 -2.02 -12.48 1.32
C TYR A 84 -3.29 -11.70 0.96
N THR A 85 -3.66 -10.76 1.82
CA THR A 85 -4.79 -9.84 1.57
C THR A 85 -4.40 -8.67 0.67
N GLY A 86 -5.33 -8.25 -0.20
CA GLY A 86 -5.17 -7.06 -1.03
C GLY A 86 -4.85 -7.37 -2.49
N CYS A 87 -4.39 -6.36 -3.20
CA CYS A 87 -4.08 -6.45 -4.62
C CYS A 87 -2.69 -7.04 -4.85
N GLY A 88 -2.49 -7.67 -6.01
CA GLY A 88 -1.18 -8.18 -6.44
C GLY A 88 -0.17 -7.07 -6.78
N VAL A 89 1.04 -7.48 -7.10
CA VAL A 89 2.21 -6.60 -7.33
C VAL A 89 1.91 -5.49 -8.32
N LEU A 90 1.43 -5.83 -9.52
CA LEU A 90 1.21 -4.86 -10.59
C LEU A 90 0.16 -3.82 -10.21
N SER A 91 -0.99 -4.26 -9.71
CA SER A 91 -2.08 -3.36 -9.33
C SER A 91 -1.65 -2.42 -8.21
N SER A 92 -0.97 -2.92 -7.19
CA SER A 92 -0.45 -2.13 -6.08
C SER A 92 0.54 -1.06 -6.56
N ALA A 93 1.50 -1.45 -7.41
CA ALA A 93 2.49 -0.53 -7.96
C ALA A 93 1.86 0.58 -8.82
N LEU A 94 0.92 0.22 -9.69
CA LEU A 94 0.22 1.19 -10.57
C LEU A 94 -0.66 2.15 -9.76
N CYS A 95 -1.45 1.64 -8.81
CA CYS A 95 -2.36 2.46 -8.00
C CYS A 95 -1.63 3.40 -7.04
N MET A 96 -0.42 3.06 -6.63
CA MET A 96 0.41 3.94 -5.80
C MET A 96 0.87 5.19 -6.57
N ASP A 97 1.08 5.11 -7.88
CA ASP A 97 1.43 6.23 -8.74
C ASP A 97 0.16 6.90 -9.29
N LYS A 98 -0.17 8.09 -8.77
CA LYS A 98 -1.41 8.80 -9.11
C LYS A 98 -1.47 9.26 -10.57
N ASP A 99 -0.33 9.61 -11.15
CA ASP A 99 -0.26 10.02 -12.55
C ASP A 99 -0.49 8.84 -13.49
N ILE A 100 0.23 7.74 -13.27
CA ILE A 100 0.05 6.51 -14.06
C ILE A 100 -1.37 5.97 -13.90
N THR A 101 -1.90 5.91 -12.66
CA THR A 101 -3.29 5.49 -12.41
C THR A 101 -4.27 6.29 -13.27
N LYS A 102 -4.16 7.62 -13.24
CA LYS A 102 -5.06 8.49 -14.00
C LYS A 102 -4.91 8.34 -15.52
N GLN A 103 -3.70 8.15 -16.02
CA GLN A 103 -3.45 7.86 -17.41
C GLN A 103 -4.12 6.56 -17.85
N ILE A 104 -4.01 5.51 -17.04
CA ILE A 104 -4.62 4.21 -17.33
C ILE A 104 -6.13 4.32 -17.33
N ILE A 105 -6.75 4.79 -16.25
CA ILE A 105 -8.22 4.81 -16.12
C ILE A 105 -8.87 5.72 -17.20
N LYS A 106 -8.17 6.78 -17.63
CA LYS A 106 -8.63 7.63 -18.72
C LYS A 106 -8.76 6.87 -20.05
N ASN A 107 -7.84 5.92 -20.31
CA ASN A 107 -7.91 5.09 -21.54
C ASN A 107 -9.06 4.08 -21.51
N TYR A 108 -9.69 3.87 -20.35
CA TYR A 108 -10.88 3.03 -20.19
C TYR A 108 -12.16 3.86 -19.99
N ASP A 109 -12.16 5.15 -20.37
CA ASP A 109 -13.28 6.09 -20.22
C ASP A 109 -13.81 6.22 -18.79
N ILE A 110 -12.99 5.90 -17.79
CA ILE A 110 -13.34 6.09 -16.38
C ILE A 110 -13.14 7.56 -16.02
N ARG A 111 -14.18 8.20 -15.51
CA ARG A 111 -14.12 9.60 -15.10
C ARG A 111 -13.12 9.83 -13.98
N THR A 112 -12.22 10.78 -14.18
CA THR A 112 -11.30 11.27 -13.16
C THR A 112 -11.19 12.80 -13.24
N ALA A 113 -10.85 13.45 -12.12
CA ALA A 113 -10.59 14.88 -12.11
C ALA A 113 -9.43 15.21 -13.04
N LYS A 114 -9.48 16.40 -13.66
CA LYS A 114 -8.32 16.94 -14.36
C LYS A 114 -7.11 16.97 -13.45
N TRP A 115 -5.95 16.72 -13.96
CA TRP A 115 -4.71 16.76 -13.21
C TRP A 115 -3.56 17.22 -14.09
N LEU A 116 -2.49 17.61 -13.46
CA LEU A 116 -1.17 17.72 -14.07
C LEU A 116 -0.13 17.30 -13.02
N THR A 117 1.01 16.85 -13.50
CA THR A 117 2.13 16.46 -12.66
C THR A 117 3.21 17.51 -12.79
N VAL A 118 3.64 18.04 -11.65
CA VAL A 118 4.75 18.99 -11.53
C VAL A 118 5.93 18.27 -10.88
N ARG A 119 7.12 18.37 -11.47
CA ARG A 119 8.34 17.78 -10.94
C ARG A 119 9.16 18.80 -10.17
N ALA A 120 9.86 18.34 -9.14
CA ALA A 120 10.77 19.21 -8.41
C ALA A 120 11.85 19.80 -9.34
N GLY A 121 12.04 21.12 -9.27
CA GLY A 121 12.98 21.84 -10.12
C GLY A 121 12.44 22.26 -11.48
N GLU A 122 11.21 21.92 -11.84
CA GLU A 122 10.55 22.46 -13.03
C GLU A 122 9.89 23.82 -12.71
N ASP A 123 10.09 24.77 -13.62
CA ASP A 123 9.33 26.02 -13.60
C ASP A 123 7.91 25.79 -14.05
N TYR A 124 6.96 26.38 -13.35
CA TYR A 124 5.55 26.29 -13.70
C TYR A 124 4.84 27.64 -13.55
N ASP A 125 3.90 27.87 -14.45
CA ASP A 125 3.06 29.05 -14.48
C ASP A 125 1.77 28.75 -13.70
N TYR A 126 1.64 29.34 -12.52
CA TYR A 126 0.48 29.16 -11.64
C TYR A 126 -0.85 29.54 -12.32
N ASP A 127 -0.88 30.62 -13.07
CA ASP A 127 -2.10 31.09 -13.73
C ASP A 127 -2.56 30.12 -14.80
N LYS A 128 -1.65 29.52 -15.54
CA LYS A 128 -1.96 28.45 -16.49
C LYS A 128 -2.51 27.22 -15.80
N ILE A 129 -1.93 26.83 -14.64
CA ILE A 129 -2.42 25.71 -13.84
C ILE A 129 -3.85 25.96 -13.39
N VAL A 130 -4.12 27.10 -12.79
CA VAL A 130 -5.47 27.50 -12.33
C VAL A 130 -6.45 27.55 -13.49
N LYS A 131 -6.06 28.12 -14.62
CA LYS A 131 -6.90 28.18 -15.83
C LYS A 131 -7.26 26.78 -16.35
N TYR A 132 -6.32 25.84 -16.27
CA TYR A 132 -6.54 24.46 -16.74
C TYR A 132 -7.33 23.60 -15.77
N LEU A 133 -7.00 23.66 -14.47
CA LEU A 133 -7.60 22.81 -13.43
C LEU A 133 -8.86 23.42 -12.80
N GLY A 134 -9.00 24.73 -12.77
CA GLY A 134 -10.02 25.48 -12.07
C GLY A 134 -9.49 26.13 -10.78
N GLY A 135 -10.34 26.93 -10.13
CA GLY A 135 -9.91 27.78 -8.98
C GLY A 135 -9.70 27.04 -7.66
N LYS A 136 -10.12 25.77 -7.53
CA LYS A 136 -9.90 24.95 -6.33
C LYS A 136 -9.03 23.76 -6.69
N ILE A 137 -7.80 23.77 -6.20
CA ILE A 137 -6.77 22.79 -6.54
C ILE A 137 -6.28 22.10 -5.27
N ILE A 138 -6.05 20.79 -5.37
CA ILE A 138 -5.40 19.99 -4.32
C ILE A 138 -4.07 19.49 -4.86
N ALA A 139 -2.97 19.85 -4.20
CA ALA A 139 -1.66 19.27 -4.45
C ALA A 139 -1.46 18.03 -3.58
N LYS A 140 -0.96 16.95 -4.20
CA LYS A 140 -0.68 15.67 -3.54
C LYS A 140 0.66 15.13 -3.99
N PRO A 141 1.41 14.42 -3.14
CA PRO A 141 2.52 13.61 -3.62
C PRO A 141 2.03 12.63 -4.69
N ASN A 142 2.81 12.43 -5.76
CA ASN A 142 2.43 11.48 -6.81
C ASN A 142 2.41 10.05 -6.27
N SER A 143 3.44 9.67 -5.49
CA SER A 143 3.58 8.34 -4.90
C SER A 143 3.67 8.47 -3.38
N GLY A 144 2.62 8.05 -2.71
CA GLY A 144 2.50 8.12 -1.27
C GLY A 144 1.03 7.94 -0.85
N GLY A 145 0.80 7.39 0.30
CA GLY A 145 -0.53 7.24 0.86
C GLY A 145 -1.16 8.56 1.30
#